data_8c9e0efd3f770d82748a73b77c6cf1eb
#
_entry.id   8c9e0efd3f770d82748a73b77c6cf1eb
#
_cell.length_a   1.000
_cell.length_b   1.000
_cell.length_c   1.000
_cell.angle_alpha   90.00
_cell.angle_beta   90.00
_cell.angle_gamma   90.00
#
_symmetry.space_group_name_H-M   'P 1'
#
loop_
_entity.id
_entity.type
_entity.pdbx_description
1 polymer ?
#
loop_
_entity_poly.entity_id
_entity_poly.type
_entity_poly.pdbx_seq_one_letter_code
_entity_poly.pdbx_strand_id
1 'polypeptide(L)'
;MPTQAKAEKIEELTDKLSRATVAILMQTQGLSVKDMTELRSKMRAAKLELQVTKNTLLRIASERNNMTEVDKGIFNGQTTVAFGYEDEVAAAKAVADYVRTSKVAQLKSAILGGRTLNANQVEDLGKIPGGKDSIKAQVVGTVQGPMSTTYSLLTAPLRDLCYVLQARADQLGESKAE
;
A
#
# COMPACT_ATOMS: atom_id res chain seq x y z
N MET A 1 -14.10 28.23 22.61
CA MET A 1 -12.77 27.71 22.98
C MET A 1 -12.85 26.21 23.19
N PRO A 2 -11.90 25.40 22.72
CA PRO A 2 -11.93 23.97 22.99
C PRO A 2 -11.69 23.71 24.49
N THR A 3 -12.49 22.82 25.07
CA THR A 3 -12.32 22.36 26.45
C THR A 3 -10.93 21.68 26.56
N GLN A 4 -10.25 21.76 27.69
CA GLN A 4 -8.90 21.20 27.91
C GLN A 4 -8.77 19.74 27.35
N ALA A 5 -9.72 18.87 27.63
CA ALA A 5 -9.78 17.50 27.12
C ALA A 5 -9.86 17.39 25.57
N LYS A 6 -10.36 18.43 24.88
CA LYS A 6 -10.35 18.46 23.41
C LYS A 6 -9.00 18.96 22.88
N ALA A 7 -8.34 19.87 23.59
CA ALA A 7 -7.02 20.33 23.23
C ALA A 7 -5.99 19.20 23.33
N GLU A 8 -5.99 18.44 24.43
CA GLU A 8 -5.14 17.26 24.62
C GLU A 8 -5.34 16.21 23.52
N LYS A 9 -6.60 15.91 23.15
CA LYS A 9 -6.88 14.97 22.04
C LYS A 9 -6.42 15.49 20.68
N ILE A 10 -6.46 16.79 20.44
CA ILE A 10 -5.96 17.37 19.19
C ILE A 10 -4.43 17.26 19.15
N GLU A 11 -3.74 17.52 20.27
CA GLU A 11 -2.29 17.35 20.35
C GLU A 11 -1.87 15.89 20.15
N GLU A 12 -2.54 14.94 20.81
CA GLU A 12 -2.31 13.52 20.63
C GLU A 12 -2.48 13.09 19.15
N LEU A 13 -3.55 13.56 18.50
CA LEU A 13 -3.80 13.26 17.08
C LEU A 13 -2.78 13.92 16.16
N THR A 14 -2.35 15.14 16.48
CA THR A 14 -1.33 15.86 15.70
C THR A 14 0.01 15.12 15.80
N ASP A 15 0.39 14.68 16.99
CA ASP A 15 1.60 13.88 17.20
C ASP A 15 1.56 12.53 16.48
N LYS A 16 0.42 11.83 16.54
CA LYS A 16 0.24 10.57 15.82
C LYS A 16 0.29 10.75 14.30
N LEU A 17 -0.36 11.78 13.78
CA LEU A 17 -0.32 12.12 12.35
C LEU A 17 1.08 12.52 11.88
N SER A 18 1.86 13.22 12.71
CA SER A 18 3.22 13.61 12.35
C SER A 18 4.20 12.44 12.32
N ARG A 19 3.99 11.42 13.18
CA ARG A 19 4.81 10.20 13.25
C ARG A 19 4.37 9.14 12.24
N ALA A 20 3.08 9.12 11.88
CA ALA A 20 2.54 8.14 10.96
C ALA A 20 3.01 8.39 9.53
N THR A 21 3.52 7.36 8.87
CA THR A 21 3.85 7.39 7.45
C THR A 21 2.60 7.35 6.60
N VAL A 22 1.57 6.62 7.05
CA VAL A 22 0.27 6.53 6.40
C VAL A 22 -0.86 6.59 7.43
N ALA A 23 -1.92 7.35 7.14
CA ALA A 23 -3.16 7.37 7.91
C ALA A 23 -4.32 6.99 6.98
N ILE A 24 -4.93 5.82 7.21
CA ILE A 24 -6.01 5.30 6.37
C ILE A 24 -7.34 5.57 7.08
N LEU A 25 -8.23 6.26 6.40
CA LEU A 25 -9.56 6.63 6.89
C LEU A 25 -10.59 5.62 6.37
N MET A 26 -11.31 5.00 7.29
CA MET A 26 -12.36 4.05 6.99
C MET A 26 -13.65 4.37 7.73
N GLN A 27 -14.77 3.98 7.16
CA GLN A 27 -16.08 4.01 7.80
C GLN A 27 -16.37 2.65 8.42
N THR A 28 -16.64 2.64 9.72
CA THR A 28 -16.92 1.42 10.49
C THR A 28 -18.35 1.42 11.04
N GLN A 29 -19.24 2.21 10.41
CA GLN A 29 -20.64 2.30 10.82
C GLN A 29 -21.36 0.97 10.56
N GLY A 30 -22.05 0.45 11.58
CA GLY A 30 -22.81 -0.80 11.46
C GLY A 30 -22.01 -2.07 11.76
N LEU A 31 -20.75 -1.97 12.15
CA LEU A 31 -19.96 -3.11 12.59
C LEU A 31 -20.42 -3.61 13.98
N SER A 32 -20.53 -4.92 14.14
CA SER A 32 -20.76 -5.57 15.43
C SER A 32 -19.54 -5.41 16.34
N VAL A 33 -19.75 -5.54 17.65
CA VAL A 33 -18.64 -5.53 18.63
C VAL A 33 -17.60 -6.63 18.34
N LYS A 34 -18.05 -7.78 17.86
CA LYS A 34 -17.17 -8.89 17.44
C LYS A 34 -16.29 -8.48 16.26
N ASP A 35 -16.89 -7.91 15.21
CA ASP A 35 -16.17 -7.48 14.00
C ASP A 35 -15.16 -6.38 14.31
N MET A 36 -15.51 -5.46 15.21
CA MET A 36 -14.60 -4.42 15.67
C MET A 36 -13.41 -4.99 16.47
N THR A 37 -13.63 -6.06 17.23
CA THR A 37 -12.55 -6.73 17.96
C THR A 37 -11.63 -7.47 17.00
N GLU A 38 -12.19 -8.15 16.00
CA GLU A 38 -11.42 -8.80 14.94
C GLU A 38 -10.62 -7.77 14.11
N LEU A 39 -11.23 -6.65 13.75
CA LEU A 39 -10.57 -5.54 13.06
C LEU A 39 -9.35 -5.08 13.86
N ARG A 40 -9.52 -4.80 15.15
CA ARG A 40 -8.41 -4.37 16.01
C ARG A 40 -7.31 -5.43 16.11
N SER A 41 -7.66 -6.70 16.19
CA SER A 41 -6.71 -7.81 16.25
C SER A 41 -5.90 -7.90 14.95
N LYS A 42 -6.55 -7.86 13.79
CA LYS A 42 -5.90 -7.87 12.47
C LYS A 42 -5.01 -6.65 12.25
N MET A 43 -5.48 -5.46 12.64
CA MET A 43 -4.69 -4.23 12.51
C MET A 43 -3.46 -4.24 13.42
N ARG A 44 -3.57 -4.74 14.65
CA ARG A 44 -2.42 -4.92 15.54
C ARG A 44 -1.40 -5.92 15.00
N ALA A 45 -1.86 -7.02 14.39
CA ALA A 45 -0.97 -7.98 13.73
C ALA A 45 -0.18 -7.35 12.58
N ALA A 46 -0.77 -6.37 11.88
CA ALA A 46 -0.13 -5.56 10.85
C ALA A 46 0.62 -4.33 11.39
N LYS A 47 0.82 -4.22 12.71
CA LYS A 47 1.47 -3.08 13.39
C LYS A 47 0.77 -1.73 13.14
N LEU A 48 -0.55 -1.75 12.95
CA LEU A 48 -1.38 -0.57 12.77
C LEU A 48 -2.08 -0.20 14.07
N GLU A 49 -2.07 1.09 14.39
CA GLU A 49 -2.85 1.63 15.50
C GLU A 49 -4.21 2.10 14.99
N LEU A 50 -5.29 1.50 15.52
CA LEU A 50 -6.66 1.87 15.15
C LEU A 50 -7.27 2.80 16.20
N GLN A 51 -7.71 3.98 15.79
CA GLN A 51 -8.36 4.94 16.66
C GLN A 51 -9.65 5.48 16.02
N VAL A 52 -10.75 5.43 16.78
CA VAL A 52 -12.00 6.08 16.37
C VAL A 52 -11.94 7.54 16.79
N THR A 53 -12.04 8.44 15.83
CA THR A 53 -11.87 9.87 16.08
C THR A 53 -13.05 10.68 15.57
N LYS A 54 -13.26 11.86 16.20
CA LYS A 54 -14.27 12.80 15.75
C LYS A 54 -13.71 13.62 14.58
N ASN A 55 -14.45 13.68 13.47
CA ASN A 55 -13.99 14.34 12.24
C ASN A 55 -13.54 15.79 12.44
N THR A 56 -14.22 16.53 13.31
CA THR A 56 -13.86 17.92 13.62
C THR A 56 -12.46 18.03 14.28
N LEU A 57 -12.09 17.08 15.14
CA LEU A 57 -10.77 17.07 15.78
C LEU A 57 -9.69 16.64 14.79
N LEU A 58 -10.00 15.66 13.96
CA LEU A 58 -9.09 15.18 12.92
C LEU A 58 -8.78 16.28 11.90
N ARG A 59 -9.79 17.06 11.48
CA ARG A 59 -9.62 18.20 10.59
C ARG A 59 -8.68 19.26 11.17
N ILE A 60 -8.87 19.62 12.44
CA ILE A 60 -8.02 20.60 13.10
C ILE A 60 -6.58 20.07 13.23
N ALA A 61 -6.41 18.77 13.51
CA ALA A 61 -5.10 18.13 13.58
C ALA A 61 -4.41 18.09 12.22
N SER A 62 -5.13 17.81 11.11
CA SER A 62 -4.59 17.84 9.76
C SER A 62 -4.21 19.26 9.30
N GLU A 63 -5.00 20.26 9.64
CA GLU A 63 -4.69 21.67 9.36
C GLU A 63 -3.41 22.13 10.11
N ARG A 64 -3.20 21.69 11.35
CA ARG A 64 -1.97 21.98 12.11
C ARG A 64 -0.72 21.35 11.52
N ASN A 65 -0.85 20.19 10.90
CA ASN A 65 0.26 19.50 10.22
C ASN A 65 0.48 19.96 8.78
N ASN A 66 -0.09 21.10 8.36
CA ASN A 66 0.02 21.66 7.00
C ASN A 66 -0.40 20.67 5.88
N MET A 67 -1.26 19.72 6.20
CA MET A 67 -1.83 18.79 5.23
C MET A 67 -3.01 19.47 4.51
N THR A 68 -2.71 20.50 3.71
CA THR A 68 -3.72 21.40 3.10
C THR A 68 -4.48 20.75 1.95
N GLU A 69 -3.97 19.67 1.39
CA GLU A 69 -4.58 18.95 0.25
C GLU A 69 -5.65 17.93 0.66
N VAL A 70 -6.03 17.91 1.95
CA VAL A 70 -7.07 16.97 2.42
C VAL A 70 -8.45 17.52 2.08
N ASP A 71 -9.11 16.91 1.12
CA ASP A 71 -10.47 17.26 0.70
C ASP A 71 -11.44 17.26 1.90
N LYS A 72 -12.10 18.39 2.11
CA LYS A 72 -13.06 18.57 3.23
C LYS A 72 -14.23 17.58 3.18
N GLY A 73 -14.51 17.00 2.02
CA GLY A 73 -15.56 16.00 1.81
C GLY A 73 -15.29 14.64 2.46
N ILE A 74 -14.02 14.34 2.76
CA ILE A 74 -13.58 13.05 3.31
C ILE A 74 -14.00 12.86 4.77
N PHE A 75 -14.16 13.97 5.50
CA PHE A 75 -14.50 13.97 6.93
C PHE A 75 -16.01 13.88 7.21
N ASN A 76 -16.81 13.33 6.34
CA ASN A 76 -18.25 13.15 6.55
C ASN A 76 -18.54 11.80 7.22
N GLY A 77 -19.47 11.76 8.20
CA GLY A 77 -19.92 10.56 8.88
C GLY A 77 -18.91 10.01 9.90
N GLN A 78 -19.12 8.78 10.34
CA GLN A 78 -18.24 8.11 11.31
C GLN A 78 -16.89 7.76 10.66
N THR A 79 -15.80 8.15 11.28
CA THR A 79 -14.46 7.93 10.74
C THR A 79 -13.58 7.24 11.77
N THR A 80 -13.03 6.11 11.37
CA THR A 80 -12.00 5.40 12.10
C THR A 80 -10.69 5.56 11.33
N VAL A 81 -9.62 5.89 12.02
CA VAL A 81 -8.29 6.10 11.43
C VAL A 81 -7.39 4.95 11.83
N ALA A 82 -6.73 4.36 10.85
CA ALA A 82 -5.65 3.41 11.06
C ALA A 82 -4.31 4.09 10.76
N PHE A 83 -3.47 4.23 11.77
CA PHE A 83 -2.14 4.81 11.65
C PHE A 83 -1.11 3.73 11.40
N GLY A 84 -0.33 3.87 10.33
CA GLY A 84 0.81 3.00 10.00
C GLY A 84 2.11 3.77 10.14
N TYR A 85 3.10 3.15 10.80
CA TYR A 85 4.38 3.79 11.12
C TYR A 85 5.55 3.24 10.29
N GLU A 86 5.52 1.96 9.90
CA GLU A 86 6.66 1.30 9.26
C GLU A 86 6.46 1.13 7.74
N ASP A 87 5.45 0.38 7.33
CA ASP A 87 5.23 -0.01 5.92
C ASP A 87 3.84 0.42 5.43
N GLU A 88 3.85 1.35 4.49
CA GLU A 88 2.64 1.94 3.89
C GLU A 88 1.83 0.91 3.11
N VAL A 89 2.54 0.01 2.40
CA VAL A 89 1.91 -0.99 1.54
C VAL A 89 1.32 -2.13 2.35
N ALA A 90 2.02 -2.59 3.39
CA ALA A 90 1.51 -3.59 4.31
C ALA A 90 0.27 -3.07 5.05
N ALA A 91 0.27 -1.79 5.43
CA ALA A 91 -0.86 -1.11 6.04
C ALA A 91 -2.08 -1.06 5.09
N ALA A 92 -1.88 -0.60 3.86
CA ALA A 92 -2.93 -0.53 2.85
C ALA A 92 -3.49 -1.93 2.54
N LYS A 93 -2.63 -2.94 2.43
CA LYS A 93 -3.04 -4.33 2.18
C LYS A 93 -3.89 -4.88 3.31
N ALA A 94 -3.46 -4.74 4.57
CA ALA A 94 -4.22 -5.23 5.72
C ALA A 94 -5.62 -4.61 5.82
N VAL A 95 -5.73 -3.31 5.53
CA VAL A 95 -7.01 -2.60 5.50
C VAL A 95 -7.86 -3.04 4.31
N ALA A 96 -7.30 -3.14 3.09
CA ALA A 96 -8.01 -3.57 1.89
C ALA A 96 -8.53 -5.00 2.02
N ASP A 97 -7.73 -5.93 2.57
CA ASP A 97 -8.14 -7.32 2.82
C ASP A 97 -9.28 -7.39 3.84
N TYR A 98 -9.25 -6.55 4.88
CA TYR A 98 -10.36 -6.47 5.83
C TYR A 98 -11.63 -5.92 5.18
N VAL A 99 -11.54 -4.84 4.41
CA VAL A 99 -12.68 -4.23 3.72
C VAL A 99 -13.33 -5.22 2.74
N ARG A 100 -12.53 -6.05 2.05
CA ARG A 100 -13.04 -7.12 1.18
C ARG A 100 -13.75 -8.22 1.95
N THR A 101 -13.29 -8.55 3.15
CA THR A 101 -13.88 -9.60 3.99
C THR A 101 -15.15 -9.11 4.67
N SER A 102 -15.16 -7.86 5.14
CA SER A 102 -16.29 -7.23 5.79
C SER A 102 -17.09 -6.40 4.79
N LYS A 103 -18.28 -6.85 4.42
CA LYS A 103 -19.19 -6.13 3.50
C LYS A 103 -19.69 -4.77 4.03
N VAL A 104 -19.43 -4.46 5.30
CA VAL A 104 -19.94 -3.28 6.02
C VAL A 104 -18.92 -2.16 6.10
N ALA A 105 -17.63 -2.51 6.25
CA ALA A 105 -16.55 -1.52 6.31
C ALA A 105 -16.30 -0.92 4.93
N GLN A 106 -16.22 0.41 4.84
CA GLN A 106 -15.93 1.12 3.60
C GLN A 106 -14.67 1.95 3.75
N LEU A 107 -13.79 1.85 2.76
CA LEU A 107 -12.60 2.69 2.66
C LEU A 107 -13.03 4.07 2.15
N LYS A 108 -12.59 5.15 2.82
CA LYS A 108 -12.86 6.52 2.38
C LYS A 108 -11.69 7.10 1.62
N SER A 109 -10.55 7.13 2.26
CA SER A 109 -9.33 7.74 1.73
C SER A 109 -8.13 7.34 2.59
N ALA A 110 -6.94 7.67 2.14
CA ALA A 110 -5.75 7.60 2.96
C ALA A 110 -4.91 8.88 2.78
N ILE A 111 -4.15 9.21 3.79
CA ILE A 111 -3.18 10.31 3.78
C ILE A 111 -1.80 9.66 3.79
N LEU A 112 -1.02 9.90 2.74
CA LEU A 112 0.33 9.38 2.56
C LEU A 112 1.29 10.54 2.32
N GLY A 113 2.20 10.79 3.25
CA GLY A 113 3.20 11.85 3.09
C GLY A 113 2.62 13.24 2.80
N GLY A 114 1.44 13.55 3.37
CA GLY A 114 0.75 14.82 3.14
C GLY A 114 -0.17 14.88 1.90
N ARG A 115 -0.20 13.85 1.07
CA ARG A 115 -1.11 13.73 -0.09
C ARG A 115 -2.29 12.87 0.25
N THR A 116 -3.46 13.24 -0.28
CA THR A 116 -4.69 12.44 -0.13
C THR A 116 -4.81 11.45 -1.26
N LEU A 117 -5.05 10.20 -0.92
CA LEU A 117 -5.35 9.11 -1.84
C LEU A 117 -6.84 8.77 -1.77
N ASN A 118 -7.45 8.56 -2.91
CA ASN A 118 -8.83 8.09 -3.02
C ASN A 118 -8.94 6.60 -2.65
N ALA A 119 -10.15 6.14 -2.31
CA ALA A 119 -10.41 4.74 -1.96
C ALA A 119 -9.85 3.74 -3.00
N ASN A 120 -10.06 4.00 -4.29
CA ASN A 120 -9.56 3.14 -5.39
C ASN A 120 -8.02 3.06 -5.40
N GLN A 121 -7.33 4.18 -5.18
CA GLN A 121 -5.87 4.22 -5.13
C GLN A 121 -5.31 3.42 -3.93
N VAL A 122 -6.01 3.45 -2.79
CA VAL A 122 -5.63 2.66 -1.62
C VAL A 122 -5.87 1.17 -1.86
N GLU A 123 -6.95 0.80 -2.54
CA GLU A 123 -7.17 -0.58 -2.96
C GLU A 123 -6.09 -1.07 -3.93
N ASP A 124 -5.68 -0.23 -4.87
CA ASP A 124 -4.62 -0.56 -5.82
C ASP A 124 -3.26 -0.72 -5.12
N LEU A 125 -2.95 0.12 -4.13
CA LEU A 125 -1.80 -0.08 -3.25
C LEU A 125 -1.86 -1.42 -2.51
N GLY A 126 -3.03 -1.81 -2.02
CA GLY A 126 -3.25 -3.10 -1.35
C GLY A 126 -3.08 -4.33 -2.28
N LYS A 127 -3.27 -4.16 -3.59
CA LYS A 127 -3.07 -5.23 -4.59
C LYS A 127 -1.59 -5.51 -4.88
N ILE A 128 -0.69 -4.61 -4.50
CA ILE A 128 0.74 -4.75 -4.79
C ILE A 128 1.33 -5.89 -3.92
N PRO A 129 1.84 -6.97 -4.52
CA PRO A 129 2.46 -8.05 -3.75
C PRO A 129 3.82 -7.62 -3.18
N GLY A 130 4.10 -7.97 -1.92
CA GLY A 130 5.46 -7.94 -1.37
C GLY A 130 5.95 -6.64 -0.74
N GLY A 131 5.06 -5.67 -0.46
CA GLY A 131 5.45 -4.47 0.30
C GLY A 131 6.36 -3.48 -0.44
N LYS A 132 6.98 -2.57 0.30
CA LYS A 132 7.80 -1.47 -0.23
C LYS A 132 9.03 -1.95 -1.03
N ASP A 133 9.67 -3.04 -0.62
CA ASP A 133 10.86 -3.55 -1.29
C ASP A 133 10.54 -4.24 -2.62
N SER A 134 9.38 -4.86 -2.73
CA SER A 134 8.89 -5.41 -4.00
C SER A 134 8.64 -4.32 -5.05
N ILE A 135 8.08 -3.18 -4.63
CA ILE A 135 7.89 -2.03 -5.53
C ILE A 135 9.25 -1.50 -6.03
N LYS A 136 10.23 -1.37 -5.13
CA LYS A 136 11.59 -0.95 -5.52
C LYS A 136 12.19 -1.94 -6.54
N ALA A 137 12.07 -3.25 -6.28
CA ALA A 137 12.54 -4.27 -7.19
C ALA A 137 11.84 -4.20 -8.56
N GLN A 138 10.54 -3.95 -8.57
CA GLN A 138 9.77 -3.81 -9.80
C GLN A 138 10.19 -2.56 -10.60
N VAL A 139 10.42 -1.43 -9.93
CA VAL A 139 10.92 -0.22 -10.58
C VAL A 139 12.31 -0.47 -11.19
N VAL A 140 13.22 -1.08 -10.46
CA VAL A 140 14.53 -1.47 -10.99
C VAL A 140 14.40 -2.41 -12.19
N GLY A 141 13.53 -3.44 -12.09
CA GLY A 141 13.25 -4.37 -13.19
C GLY A 141 12.70 -3.69 -14.45
N THR A 142 11.78 -2.71 -14.30
CA THR A 142 11.24 -1.97 -15.44
C THR A 142 12.28 -1.09 -16.13
N VAL A 143 13.22 -0.52 -15.38
CA VAL A 143 14.34 0.25 -15.95
C VAL A 143 15.37 -0.67 -16.60
N GLN A 144 15.62 -1.84 -16.03
CA GLN A 144 16.59 -2.82 -16.53
C GLN A 144 16.07 -3.61 -17.74
N GLY A 145 14.74 -3.76 -17.86
CA GLY A 145 14.08 -4.51 -18.92
C GLY A 145 14.50 -4.13 -20.34
N PRO A 146 14.42 -2.85 -20.77
CA PRO A 146 14.83 -2.41 -22.09
C PRO A 146 16.29 -2.70 -22.40
N MET A 147 17.19 -2.53 -21.43
CA MET A 147 18.62 -2.82 -21.57
C MET A 147 18.87 -4.31 -21.79
N SER A 148 18.21 -5.16 -21.01
CA SER A 148 18.29 -6.62 -21.15
C SER A 148 17.74 -7.10 -22.50
N THR A 149 16.62 -6.50 -22.95
CA THR A 149 16.03 -6.83 -24.26
C THR A 149 16.97 -6.43 -25.40
N THR A 150 17.57 -5.25 -25.34
CA THR A 150 18.54 -4.80 -26.36
C THR A 150 19.76 -5.73 -26.40
N TYR A 151 20.30 -6.09 -25.23
CA TYR A 151 21.41 -7.04 -25.15
C TYR A 151 21.05 -8.41 -25.73
N SER A 152 19.87 -8.93 -25.39
CA SER A 152 19.41 -10.24 -25.92
C SER A 152 19.22 -10.24 -27.44
N LEU A 153 18.68 -9.14 -28.01
CA LEU A 153 18.54 -8.99 -29.46
C LEU A 153 19.88 -8.91 -30.20
N LEU A 154 20.88 -8.26 -29.61
CA LEU A 154 22.23 -8.21 -30.20
C LEU A 154 22.96 -9.55 -30.13
N THR A 155 22.72 -10.32 -29.07
CA THR A 155 23.38 -11.63 -28.87
C THR A 155 22.60 -12.81 -29.51
N ALA A 156 21.34 -12.64 -29.83
CA ALA A 156 20.48 -13.68 -30.41
C ALA A 156 21.09 -14.32 -31.70
N PRO A 157 21.55 -13.56 -32.70
CA PRO A 157 22.09 -14.15 -33.91
C PRO A 157 23.33 -15.03 -33.65
N LEU A 158 24.19 -14.62 -32.73
CA LEU A 158 25.36 -15.41 -32.34
C LEU A 158 24.99 -16.70 -31.62
N ARG A 159 23.98 -16.62 -30.75
CA ARG A 159 23.48 -17.79 -30.04
C ARG A 159 22.81 -18.77 -30.97
N ASP A 160 22.00 -18.29 -31.93
CA ASP A 160 21.34 -19.13 -32.92
C ASP A 160 22.33 -19.81 -33.83
N LEU A 161 23.39 -19.13 -34.25
CA LEU A 161 24.48 -19.73 -35.01
C LEU A 161 25.16 -20.87 -34.23
N CYS A 162 25.49 -20.63 -32.97
CA CYS A 162 26.09 -21.65 -32.09
C CYS A 162 25.15 -22.86 -31.95
N TYR A 163 23.84 -22.61 -31.82
CA TYR A 163 22.85 -23.67 -31.67
C TYR A 163 22.76 -24.53 -32.91
N VAL A 164 22.76 -23.92 -34.13
CA VAL A 164 22.74 -24.62 -35.39
C VAL A 164 24.02 -25.47 -35.58
N LEU A 165 25.18 -24.93 -35.24
CA LEU A 165 26.46 -25.66 -35.32
C LEU A 165 26.50 -26.85 -34.35
N GLN A 166 26.01 -26.66 -33.11
CA GLN A 166 25.86 -27.74 -32.13
C GLN A 166 24.93 -28.85 -32.65
N ALA A 167 23.72 -28.48 -33.11
CA ALA A 167 22.76 -29.44 -33.65
C ALA A 167 23.35 -30.23 -34.84
N ARG A 168 24.15 -29.56 -35.67
CA ARG A 168 24.83 -30.26 -36.80
C ARG A 168 25.93 -31.19 -36.32
N ALA A 169 26.69 -30.82 -35.33
CA ALA A 169 27.72 -31.66 -34.72
C ALA A 169 27.13 -32.91 -34.07
N ASP A 170 25.99 -32.76 -33.37
CA ASP A 170 25.27 -33.88 -32.75
C ASP A 170 24.73 -34.86 -33.82
N GLN A 171 24.13 -34.35 -34.91
CA GLN A 171 23.70 -35.18 -36.03
C GLN A 171 24.84 -35.96 -36.69
N LEU A 172 26.03 -35.34 -36.83
CA LEU A 172 27.22 -36.01 -37.38
C LEU A 172 27.85 -37.01 -36.40
N GLY A 173 27.67 -36.77 -35.08
CA GLY A 173 28.08 -37.71 -34.04
C GLY A 173 27.23 -38.98 -34.01
N GLU A 174 25.90 -38.84 -34.12
CA GLU A 174 24.96 -39.95 -34.17
C GLU A 174 25.13 -40.79 -35.44
N SER A 175 25.37 -40.17 -36.61
CA SER A 175 25.58 -40.87 -37.87
C SER A 175 26.93 -41.63 -37.97
N LYS A 176 27.85 -41.47 -37.01
CA LYS A 176 29.10 -42.21 -36.89
C LYS A 176 29.03 -43.36 -35.87
N ALA A 177 27.94 -43.45 -35.11
CA ALA A 177 27.72 -44.48 -34.11
C ALA A 177 26.85 -45.65 -34.60
N GLU A 178 26.28 -45.52 -35.80
CA GLU A 178 25.69 -46.61 -36.61
C GLU A 178 26.74 -47.17 -37.60
#